data_3f920a5b86832d1ab9799360d81f1071
#
_entry.id   3f920a5b86832d1ab9799360d81f1071
#
_cell.length_a   1.000
_cell.length_b   1.000
_cell.length_c   1.000
_cell.angle_alpha   90.00
_cell.angle_beta   90.00
_cell.angle_gamma   90.00
#
_symmetry.space_group_name_H-M   'P 1'
#
loop_
_entity.id
_entity.type
_entity.pdbx_description
1 polymer ?
#
loop_
_entity_poly.entity_id
_entity_poly.type
_entity_poly.pdbx_seq_one_letter_code
_entity_poly.pdbx_strand_id
1 'polypeptide(L)'
;SLQYSDADFFGQNLVSQVYYRDESLTFYPFPTLTKGQVSSFSSSQQDTDQYGAKLTLNSQPLAGWDLTWGLDADHETFNANQMFFDLPQSMASGGLHNESIYTTGRYPGYSISNVAPFLQSSYDLNDIFTVSGGVRYQWTENRVDDFVGYAQQQDIANGKARSADAIKGGKTDYDNFLFNAGIVAHLTERQQTWFNFSQGVELPDPGKYYGIGKYGAAVNGHLPLISSVNVDDSPLQGIKVNSYELGWRYTGDNLRTQLAAYYSTSDKTIVVNRTDMTIDVQSDKRRIYGVEGAVDYFIPDSDWSVGGNFNVLKSQVQTDGRWQKWDVTLASPSKATAWVGWAPDPWSLRVQSQQVFDLSDAAGNKLEGYNTVDFIGSYALPVGKLTFSIENLLNEDYVTIWGQRAPLLYSPTYGSSSLYEYKGRGRTFGLNYALTF
;
A
#
# COMPACT_ATOMS: atom_id res chain seq x y z
N SER A 1 -12.61 -17.72 -5.24
CA SER A 1 -11.89 -18.63 -4.34
C SER A 1 -12.74 -19.82 -3.95
N LEU A 2 -12.13 -20.96 -3.70
CA LEU A 2 -12.74 -22.16 -3.15
C LEU A 2 -11.99 -22.51 -1.86
N GLN A 3 -12.75 -22.74 -0.78
CA GLN A 3 -12.19 -23.12 0.51
C GLN A 3 -12.79 -24.44 0.97
N TYR A 4 -11.96 -25.30 1.54
CA TYR A 4 -12.35 -26.52 2.25
C TYR A 4 -11.85 -26.40 3.69
N SER A 5 -12.68 -26.81 4.64
CA SER A 5 -12.30 -26.89 6.05
C SER A 5 -12.79 -28.19 6.65
N ASP A 6 -11.97 -28.78 7.51
CA ASP A 6 -12.25 -29.99 8.26
C ASP A 6 -11.78 -29.78 9.71
N ALA A 7 -12.69 -29.87 10.65
CA ALA A 7 -12.42 -29.60 12.06
C ALA A 7 -11.65 -30.75 12.76
N ASP A 8 -11.56 -31.92 12.15
CA ASP A 8 -10.89 -33.10 12.74
C ASP A 8 -10.09 -33.90 11.68
N PHE A 9 -9.30 -33.22 10.89
CA PHE A 9 -8.39 -33.82 9.92
C PHE A 9 -7.19 -34.45 10.64
N PHE A 10 -7.25 -35.76 10.94
CA PHE A 10 -6.25 -36.47 11.73
C PHE A 10 -5.94 -35.79 13.09
N GLY A 11 -6.96 -35.33 13.79
CA GLY A 11 -6.83 -34.64 15.07
C GLY A 11 -6.39 -33.17 14.99
N GLN A 12 -6.43 -32.59 13.81
CA GLN A 12 -6.09 -31.18 13.56
C GLN A 12 -7.22 -30.47 12.82
N ASN A 13 -7.34 -29.18 13.00
CA ASN A 13 -8.22 -28.36 12.19
C ASN A 13 -7.51 -27.96 10.90
N LEU A 14 -8.02 -28.41 9.77
CA LEU A 14 -7.51 -28.10 8.43
C LEU A 14 -8.33 -27.00 7.78
N VAL A 15 -7.64 -26.02 7.22
CA VAL A 15 -8.20 -25.04 6.28
C VAL A 15 -7.33 -25.04 5.03
N SER A 16 -7.94 -25.29 3.87
CA SER A 16 -7.29 -25.16 2.58
C SER A 16 -8.08 -24.23 1.68
N GLN A 17 -7.36 -23.44 0.89
CA GLN A 17 -7.96 -22.49 -0.03
C GLN A 17 -7.17 -22.49 -1.34
N VAL A 18 -7.90 -22.46 -2.45
CA VAL A 18 -7.36 -22.11 -3.77
C VAL A 18 -8.08 -20.87 -4.28
N TYR A 19 -7.35 -19.99 -4.94
CA TYR A 19 -7.91 -18.73 -5.43
C TYR A 19 -7.31 -18.33 -6.77
N TYR A 20 -8.12 -17.62 -7.52
CA TYR A 20 -7.73 -16.86 -8.69
C TYR A 20 -8.26 -15.44 -8.54
N ARG A 21 -7.46 -14.46 -8.92
CA ARG A 21 -7.75 -13.04 -8.91
C ARG A 21 -7.27 -12.44 -10.21
N ASP A 22 -8.13 -11.69 -10.85
CA ASP A 22 -7.85 -10.86 -12.02
C ASP A 22 -8.11 -9.41 -11.61
N GLU A 23 -7.14 -8.55 -11.87
CA GLU A 23 -7.24 -7.12 -11.60
C GLU A 23 -6.81 -6.34 -12.83
N SER A 24 -7.65 -5.42 -13.26
CA SER A 24 -7.32 -4.45 -14.31
C SER A 24 -7.47 -3.04 -13.75
N LEU A 25 -6.39 -2.27 -13.78
CA LEU A 25 -6.36 -0.86 -13.40
C LEU A 25 -6.18 -0.01 -14.65
N THR A 26 -7.22 0.72 -15.03
CA THR A 26 -7.18 1.65 -16.16
C THR A 26 -7.19 3.08 -15.64
N PHE A 27 -6.19 3.86 -16.02
CA PHE A 27 -6.15 5.30 -15.76
C PHE A 27 -6.95 6.03 -16.84
N TYR A 28 -7.77 7.00 -16.43
CA TYR A 28 -8.47 7.84 -17.40
C TYR A 28 -7.49 8.56 -18.32
N PRO A 29 -7.91 8.86 -19.58
CA PRO A 29 -7.08 9.60 -20.51
C PRO A 29 -6.64 10.95 -19.92
N PHE A 30 -5.35 11.25 -20.05
CA PHE A 30 -4.74 12.48 -19.55
C PHE A 30 -3.76 13.09 -20.55
N PRO A 31 -3.57 14.41 -20.54
CA PRO A 31 -2.60 15.09 -21.36
C PRO A 31 -1.19 14.97 -20.78
N THR A 32 -0.19 14.75 -21.63
CA THR A 32 1.22 14.96 -21.29
C THR A 32 1.66 16.31 -21.82
N LEU A 33 2.33 17.11 -20.97
CA LEU A 33 2.83 18.42 -21.36
C LEU A 33 4.33 18.37 -21.64
N THR A 34 4.74 19.00 -22.73
CA THR A 34 6.14 19.24 -23.06
C THR A 34 6.31 20.74 -23.26
N LYS A 35 7.19 21.37 -22.46
CA LYS A 35 7.39 22.84 -22.48
C LYS A 35 6.08 23.64 -22.34
N GLY A 36 5.16 23.17 -21.50
CA GLY A 36 3.89 23.82 -21.23
C GLY A 36 2.80 23.64 -22.30
N GLN A 37 3.07 22.85 -23.34
CA GLN A 37 2.07 22.51 -24.38
C GLN A 37 1.72 21.04 -24.33
N VAL A 38 0.46 20.68 -24.59
CA VAL A 38 0.04 19.29 -24.67
C VAL A 38 0.72 18.62 -25.86
N SER A 39 1.52 17.60 -25.58
CA SER A 39 2.29 16.86 -26.59
C SER A 39 1.71 15.51 -26.95
N SER A 40 0.92 14.93 -26.06
CA SER A 40 0.18 13.68 -26.28
C SER A 40 -1.02 13.59 -25.36
N PHE A 41 -1.97 12.75 -25.72
CA PHE A 41 -3.11 12.36 -24.90
C PHE A 41 -3.12 10.83 -24.82
N SER A 42 -3.16 10.27 -23.61
CA SER A 42 -2.95 8.84 -23.44
C SER A 42 -3.64 8.30 -22.19
N SER A 43 -3.84 6.99 -22.16
CA SER A 43 -4.36 6.23 -21.03
C SER A 43 -3.44 5.05 -20.77
N SER A 44 -3.16 4.70 -19.52
CA SER A 44 -2.43 3.49 -19.20
C SER A 44 -3.34 2.44 -18.56
N GLN A 45 -3.06 1.19 -18.84
CA GLN A 45 -3.72 0.04 -18.27
C GLN A 45 -2.67 -0.90 -17.67
N GLN A 46 -2.97 -1.45 -16.51
CA GLN A 46 -2.16 -2.45 -15.82
C GLN A 46 -3.06 -3.64 -15.51
N ASP A 47 -2.65 -4.82 -15.91
CA ASP A 47 -3.39 -6.05 -15.74
C ASP A 47 -2.54 -7.01 -14.89
N THR A 48 -3.16 -7.57 -13.85
CA THR A 48 -2.53 -8.51 -12.93
C THR A 48 -3.41 -9.73 -12.77
N ASP A 49 -2.86 -10.89 -13.10
CA ASP A 49 -3.46 -12.18 -12.81
C ASP A 49 -2.72 -12.86 -11.66
N GLN A 50 -3.44 -13.30 -10.65
CA GLN A 50 -2.88 -14.00 -9.50
C GLN A 50 -3.66 -15.26 -9.21
N TYR A 51 -2.96 -16.37 -9.02
CA TYR A 51 -3.54 -17.60 -8.50
C TYR A 51 -2.65 -18.21 -7.43
N GLY A 52 -3.29 -18.89 -6.48
CA GLY A 52 -2.54 -19.46 -5.38
C GLY A 52 -3.32 -20.49 -4.59
N ALA A 53 -2.59 -21.14 -3.70
CA ALA A 53 -3.09 -22.11 -2.76
C ALA A 53 -2.54 -21.83 -1.36
N LYS A 54 -3.38 -22.02 -0.35
CA LYS A 54 -3.04 -21.92 1.06
C LYS A 54 -3.47 -23.18 1.77
N LEU A 55 -2.61 -23.71 2.60
CA LEU A 55 -2.86 -24.83 3.48
C LEU A 55 -2.50 -24.43 4.90
N THR A 56 -3.43 -24.54 5.83
CA THR A 56 -3.19 -24.26 7.25
C THR A 56 -3.74 -25.39 8.08
N LEU A 57 -2.91 -25.90 8.97
CA LEU A 57 -3.27 -26.88 9.99
C LEU A 57 -3.07 -26.25 11.37
N ASN A 58 -4.08 -26.40 12.22
CA ASN A 58 -4.03 -25.97 13.61
C ASN A 58 -4.26 -27.18 14.52
N SER A 59 -3.43 -27.35 15.52
CA SER A 59 -3.49 -28.44 16.49
C SER A 59 -3.23 -27.91 17.91
N GLN A 60 -3.76 -28.61 18.88
CA GLN A 60 -3.52 -28.39 20.30
C GLN A 60 -2.85 -29.64 20.90
N PRO A 61 -1.51 -29.77 20.76
CA PRO A 61 -0.79 -30.96 21.26
C PRO A 61 -0.92 -31.17 22.76
N LEU A 62 -1.05 -30.07 23.50
CA LEU A 62 -1.28 -30.05 24.96
C LEU A 62 -2.26 -28.91 25.31
N ALA A 63 -2.87 -28.98 26.48
CA ALA A 63 -3.71 -27.89 26.98
C ALA A 63 -2.90 -26.58 27.07
N GLY A 64 -3.44 -25.50 26.54
CA GLY A 64 -2.77 -24.20 26.50
C GLY A 64 -1.64 -24.08 25.46
N TRP A 65 -1.45 -25.08 24.59
CA TRP A 65 -0.47 -25.03 23.51
C TRP A 65 -1.14 -25.13 22.15
N ASP A 66 -1.19 -24.02 21.44
CA ASP A 66 -1.64 -23.93 20.06
C ASP A 66 -0.45 -23.97 19.09
N LEU A 67 -0.55 -24.83 18.09
CA LEU A 67 0.44 -25.00 17.04
C LEU A 67 -0.25 -24.85 15.70
N THR A 68 0.17 -23.85 14.91
CA THR A 68 -0.30 -23.61 13.54
C THR A 68 0.84 -23.74 12.57
N TRP A 69 0.67 -24.55 11.53
CA TRP A 69 1.66 -24.71 10.47
C TRP A 69 0.98 -24.82 9.11
N GLY A 70 1.73 -24.55 8.07
CA GLY A 70 1.14 -24.58 6.75
C GLY A 70 2.08 -24.20 5.64
N LEU A 71 1.48 -24.00 4.48
CA LEU A 71 2.16 -23.65 3.24
C LEU A 71 1.30 -22.66 2.45
N ASP A 72 1.90 -21.55 2.04
CA ASP A 72 1.34 -20.64 1.05
C ASP A 72 2.14 -20.78 -0.25
N ALA A 73 1.46 -20.81 -1.39
CA ALA A 73 2.07 -20.75 -2.72
C ALA A 73 1.20 -19.87 -3.62
N ASP A 74 1.84 -18.96 -4.33
CA ASP A 74 1.16 -18.10 -5.30
C ASP A 74 2.04 -17.80 -6.51
N HIS A 75 1.35 -17.46 -7.59
CA HIS A 75 1.96 -16.98 -8.82
C HIS A 75 1.17 -15.79 -9.34
N GLU A 76 1.89 -14.73 -9.66
CA GLU A 76 1.36 -13.49 -10.21
C GLU A 76 1.99 -13.20 -11.55
N THR A 77 1.20 -12.75 -12.53
CA THR A 77 1.68 -12.19 -13.79
C THR A 77 1.19 -10.75 -13.92
N PHE A 78 2.06 -9.89 -14.40
CA PHE A 78 1.79 -8.48 -14.58
C PHE A 78 2.14 -8.02 -15.97
N ASN A 79 1.23 -7.24 -16.59
CA ASN A 79 1.43 -6.55 -17.85
C ASN A 79 0.96 -5.11 -17.74
N ALA A 80 1.62 -4.21 -18.46
CA ALA A 80 1.21 -2.81 -18.48
C ALA A 80 1.37 -2.21 -19.87
N ASN A 81 0.32 -1.57 -20.33
CA ASN A 81 0.24 -0.93 -21.64
C ASN A 81 -0.09 0.55 -21.53
N GLN A 82 0.27 1.32 -22.53
CA GLN A 82 -0.17 2.71 -22.71
C GLN A 82 -0.73 2.91 -24.10
N MET A 83 -1.99 3.33 -24.14
CA MET A 83 -2.75 3.64 -25.33
C MET A 83 -2.63 5.15 -25.60
N PHE A 84 -2.23 5.52 -26.81
CA PHE A 84 -2.13 6.89 -27.26
C PHE A 84 -3.30 7.22 -28.17
N PHE A 85 -3.82 8.44 -28.03
CA PHE A 85 -4.99 8.91 -28.74
C PHE A 85 -4.64 10.00 -29.77
N ASP A 86 -5.51 10.17 -30.76
CA ASP A 86 -5.43 11.29 -31.69
C ASP A 86 -5.52 12.61 -30.90
N LEU A 87 -4.43 13.37 -30.93
CA LEU A 87 -4.30 14.58 -30.12
C LEU A 87 -5.27 15.68 -30.56
N PRO A 88 -5.41 16.03 -31.88
CA PRO A 88 -6.38 16.99 -32.34
C PRO A 88 -7.80 16.68 -31.92
N GLN A 89 -8.25 15.44 -32.07
CA GLN A 89 -9.58 15.00 -31.69
C GLN A 89 -9.80 15.07 -30.17
N SER A 90 -8.85 14.57 -29.39
CA SER A 90 -8.91 14.62 -27.91
C SER A 90 -8.99 16.06 -27.42
N MET A 91 -8.19 16.97 -27.98
CA MET A 91 -8.19 18.38 -27.60
C MET A 91 -9.49 19.09 -28.03
N ALA A 92 -9.99 18.83 -29.24
CA ALA A 92 -11.22 19.43 -29.73
C ALA A 92 -12.46 19.03 -28.91
N SER A 93 -12.47 17.83 -28.37
CA SER A 93 -13.56 17.32 -27.53
C SER A 93 -13.37 17.62 -26.02
N GLY A 94 -12.29 18.29 -25.62
CA GLY A 94 -11.94 18.47 -24.19
C GLY A 94 -11.64 17.16 -23.48
N GLY A 95 -11.13 16.16 -24.20
CA GLY A 95 -10.79 14.83 -23.65
C GLY A 95 -11.97 13.86 -23.54
N LEU A 96 -13.14 14.21 -24.10
CA LEU A 96 -14.35 13.36 -24.04
C LEU A 96 -14.39 12.29 -25.13
N HIS A 97 -13.72 12.53 -26.26
CA HIS A 97 -13.62 11.60 -27.39
C HIS A 97 -12.14 11.33 -27.68
N ASN A 98 -11.74 10.08 -27.52
CA ASN A 98 -10.35 9.65 -27.63
C ASN A 98 -10.26 8.44 -28.56
N GLU A 99 -9.81 8.64 -29.80
CA GLU A 99 -9.57 7.60 -30.77
C GLU A 99 -8.12 7.07 -30.61
N SER A 100 -7.98 5.78 -30.38
CA SER A 100 -6.66 5.15 -30.24
C SER A 100 -5.93 5.09 -31.56
N ILE A 101 -4.70 5.59 -31.59
CA ILE A 101 -3.82 5.59 -32.76
C ILE A 101 -2.74 4.51 -32.69
N TYR A 102 -2.21 4.23 -31.50
CA TYR A 102 -1.28 3.13 -31.24
C TYR A 102 -1.21 2.81 -29.74
N THR A 103 -0.69 1.61 -29.43
CA THR A 103 -0.44 1.16 -28.06
C THR A 103 1.03 0.73 -27.93
N THR A 104 1.63 1.05 -26.78
CA THR A 104 2.99 0.60 -26.41
C THR A 104 2.95 -0.16 -25.10
N GLY A 105 3.98 -1.00 -24.84
CA GLY A 105 4.24 -1.48 -23.50
C GLY A 105 4.63 -0.29 -22.58
N ARG A 106 4.12 -0.27 -21.35
CA ARG A 106 4.46 0.76 -20.35
C ARG A 106 5.67 0.36 -19.54
N TYR A 107 5.68 -0.89 -19.11
CA TYR A 107 6.73 -1.56 -18.33
C TYR A 107 6.99 -2.93 -18.94
N PRO A 108 8.14 -3.57 -18.67
CA PRO A 108 8.32 -4.98 -19.02
C PRO A 108 7.27 -5.84 -18.33
N GLY A 109 6.76 -6.84 -19.01
CA GLY A 109 5.96 -7.90 -18.40
C GLY A 109 6.83 -8.65 -17.38
N TYR A 110 6.22 -9.07 -16.28
CA TYR A 110 6.92 -9.91 -15.31
C TYR A 110 5.99 -10.90 -14.64
N SER A 111 6.59 -11.92 -14.03
CA SER A 111 5.89 -12.82 -13.13
C SER A 111 6.66 -13.00 -11.82
N ILE A 112 5.91 -13.21 -10.74
CA ILE A 112 6.43 -13.50 -9.41
C ILE A 112 5.83 -14.80 -8.93
N SER A 113 6.67 -15.74 -8.48
CA SER A 113 6.23 -16.97 -7.81
C SER A 113 6.73 -16.98 -6.39
N ASN A 114 5.86 -17.28 -5.45
CA ASN A 114 6.19 -17.39 -4.03
C ASN A 114 5.83 -18.78 -3.52
N VAL A 115 6.70 -19.33 -2.66
CA VAL A 115 6.42 -20.53 -1.86
C VAL A 115 6.90 -20.28 -0.44
N ALA A 116 6.01 -20.46 0.54
CA ALA A 116 6.31 -20.08 1.90
C ALA A 116 5.71 -21.06 2.93
N PRO A 117 6.43 -22.10 3.36
CA PRO A 117 6.11 -22.86 4.56
C PRO A 117 6.27 -22.00 5.81
N PHE A 118 5.41 -22.22 6.80
CA PHE A 118 5.44 -21.51 8.07
C PHE A 118 5.05 -22.40 9.24
N LEU A 119 5.53 -22.00 10.42
CA LEU A 119 5.20 -22.58 11.71
C LEU A 119 5.00 -21.47 12.74
N GLN A 120 3.89 -21.50 13.46
CA GLN A 120 3.54 -20.58 14.54
C GLN A 120 3.16 -21.39 15.78
N SER A 121 3.66 -20.99 16.92
CA SER A 121 3.33 -21.61 18.21
C SER A 121 2.89 -20.54 19.20
N SER A 122 1.89 -20.85 20.02
CA SER A 122 1.44 -20.05 21.15
C SER A 122 1.26 -20.96 22.36
N TYR A 123 1.78 -20.56 23.50
CA TYR A 123 1.75 -21.35 24.72
C TYR A 123 1.43 -20.49 25.94
N ASP A 124 0.42 -20.94 26.71
CA ASP A 124 0.04 -20.35 27.98
C ASP A 124 1.00 -20.84 29.08
N LEU A 125 1.96 -19.99 29.45
CA LEU A 125 2.90 -20.31 30.53
C LEU A 125 2.21 -20.44 31.88
N ASN A 126 1.19 -19.64 32.10
CA ASN A 126 0.29 -19.62 33.26
C ASN A 126 -0.93 -18.73 32.95
N ASP A 127 -1.79 -18.51 33.92
CA ASP A 127 -3.01 -17.69 33.77
C ASP A 127 -2.75 -16.22 33.42
N ILE A 128 -1.51 -15.76 33.54
CA ILE A 128 -1.12 -14.37 33.30
C ILE A 128 -0.38 -14.23 31.96
N PHE A 129 0.52 -15.14 31.63
CA PHE A 129 1.43 -14.99 30.50
C PHE A 129 1.16 -16.02 29.39
N THR A 130 0.93 -15.50 28.19
CA THR A 130 0.94 -16.27 26.94
C THR A 130 2.15 -15.83 26.12
N VAL A 131 2.96 -16.77 25.67
CA VAL A 131 4.10 -16.53 24.78
C VAL A 131 3.82 -17.09 23.40
N SER A 132 4.30 -16.41 22.36
CA SER A 132 4.17 -16.89 20.99
C SER A 132 5.47 -16.71 20.21
N GLY A 133 5.67 -17.54 19.20
CA GLY A 133 6.78 -17.41 18.29
C GLY A 133 6.54 -18.19 17.00
N GLY A 134 7.15 -17.74 15.92
CA GLY A 134 6.99 -18.38 14.64
C GLY A 134 8.13 -18.13 13.70
N VAL A 135 8.18 -18.95 12.68
CA VAL A 135 9.10 -18.85 11.55
C VAL A 135 8.36 -19.06 10.23
N ARG A 136 8.73 -18.28 9.25
CA ARG A 136 8.30 -18.42 7.86
C ARG A 136 9.55 -18.44 6.98
N TYR A 137 9.70 -19.44 6.16
CA TYR A 137 10.65 -19.42 5.07
C TYR A 137 9.90 -18.98 3.81
N GLN A 138 10.38 -17.96 3.13
CA GLN A 138 9.77 -17.47 1.89
C GLN A 138 10.80 -17.50 0.79
N TRP A 139 10.53 -18.32 -0.22
CA TRP A 139 11.25 -18.32 -1.48
C TRP A 139 10.44 -17.58 -2.53
N THR A 140 11.10 -16.68 -3.26
CA THR A 140 10.50 -15.82 -4.30
C THR A 140 11.33 -15.92 -5.56
N GLU A 141 10.70 -16.18 -6.68
CA GLU A 141 11.27 -16.12 -8.01
C GLU A 141 10.61 -15.00 -8.82
N ASN A 142 11.43 -14.12 -9.41
CA ASN A 142 11.00 -13.10 -10.36
C ASN A 142 11.48 -13.46 -11.75
N ARG A 143 10.60 -13.38 -12.73
CA ARG A 143 10.93 -13.45 -14.15
C ARG A 143 10.47 -12.18 -14.83
N VAL A 144 11.33 -11.56 -15.62
CA VAL A 144 11.07 -10.32 -16.36
C VAL A 144 11.26 -10.58 -17.83
N ASP A 145 10.33 -10.11 -18.65
CA ASP A 145 10.37 -10.28 -20.10
C ASP A 145 11.33 -9.29 -20.76
N ASP A 146 11.80 -9.63 -21.97
CA ASP A 146 12.51 -8.70 -22.83
C ASP A 146 11.63 -7.48 -23.13
N PHE A 147 12.21 -6.29 -23.13
CA PHE A 147 11.45 -5.06 -23.26
C PHE A 147 12.15 -4.00 -24.12
N VAL A 148 11.53 -3.56 -25.17
CA VAL A 148 11.97 -2.36 -25.89
C VAL A 148 11.60 -1.12 -25.07
N GLY A 149 12.55 -0.23 -24.84
CA GLY A 149 12.32 0.96 -24.00
C GLY A 149 11.07 1.74 -24.42
N TYR A 150 10.32 2.23 -23.44
CA TYR A 150 9.03 2.92 -23.65
C TYR A 150 9.09 4.06 -24.68
N ALA A 151 10.13 4.92 -24.62
CA ALA A 151 10.31 6.02 -25.56
C ALA A 151 10.64 5.49 -26.99
N GLN A 152 11.40 4.40 -27.09
CA GLN A 152 11.78 3.79 -28.35
C GLN A 152 10.56 3.15 -29.05
N GLN A 153 9.65 2.55 -28.30
CA GLN A 153 8.38 2.06 -28.85
C GLN A 153 7.55 3.21 -29.44
N GLN A 154 7.50 4.38 -28.77
CA GLN A 154 6.82 5.55 -29.32
C GLN A 154 7.51 6.08 -30.59
N ASP A 155 8.84 6.10 -30.63
CA ASP A 155 9.58 6.54 -31.83
C ASP A 155 9.31 5.60 -33.01
N ILE A 156 9.20 4.29 -32.78
CA ILE A 156 8.81 3.31 -33.78
C ILE A 156 7.37 3.54 -34.25
N ALA A 157 6.42 3.68 -33.33
CA ALA A 157 5.01 3.90 -33.63
C ALA A 157 4.77 5.20 -34.40
N ASN A 158 5.57 6.23 -34.14
CA ASN A 158 5.51 7.53 -34.83
C ASN A 158 6.37 7.58 -36.11
N GLY A 159 6.97 6.47 -36.54
CA GLY A 159 7.77 6.40 -37.78
C GLY A 159 9.14 7.09 -37.72
N LYS A 160 9.60 7.51 -36.53
CA LYS A 160 10.93 8.11 -36.33
C LYS A 160 12.04 7.08 -36.35
N ALA A 161 11.74 5.84 -36.01
CA ALA A 161 12.60 4.68 -36.10
C ALA A 161 11.85 3.48 -36.69
N ARG A 162 12.59 2.48 -37.20
CA ARG A 162 12.01 1.24 -37.72
C ARG A 162 12.02 0.12 -36.66
N SER A 163 13.02 0.13 -35.81
CA SER A 163 13.25 -0.87 -34.76
C SER A 163 14.17 -0.36 -33.66
N ALA A 164 14.23 -1.06 -32.56
CA ALA A 164 15.16 -0.82 -31.45
C ALA A 164 15.60 -2.13 -30.84
N ASP A 165 16.77 -2.16 -30.23
CA ASP A 165 17.20 -3.29 -29.41
C ASP A 165 16.29 -3.44 -28.19
N ALA A 166 16.01 -4.69 -27.82
CA ALA A 166 15.33 -4.97 -26.56
C ALA A 166 16.35 -5.00 -25.40
N ILE A 167 15.93 -4.46 -24.27
CA ILE A 167 16.55 -4.68 -22.97
C ILE A 167 16.25 -6.11 -22.60
N LYS A 168 17.28 -6.92 -22.32
CA LYS A 168 17.08 -8.30 -21.92
C LYS A 168 16.36 -8.38 -20.57
N GLY A 169 15.34 -9.20 -20.55
CA GLY A 169 14.74 -9.72 -19.32
C GLY A 169 15.66 -10.74 -18.64
N GLY A 170 15.11 -11.54 -17.78
CA GLY A 170 15.87 -12.56 -17.06
C GLY A 170 15.08 -13.12 -15.89
N LYS A 171 15.79 -13.89 -15.08
CA LYS A 171 15.21 -14.57 -13.92
C LYS A 171 16.12 -14.37 -12.71
N THR A 172 15.53 -14.04 -11.57
CA THR A 172 16.23 -13.97 -10.28
C THR A 172 15.38 -14.62 -9.20
N ASP A 173 16.02 -15.22 -8.23
CA ASP A 173 15.37 -15.77 -7.05
C ASP A 173 16.11 -15.33 -5.79
N TYR A 174 15.38 -15.28 -4.70
CA TYR A 174 15.90 -15.02 -3.37
C TYR A 174 15.01 -15.64 -2.31
N ASP A 175 15.59 -15.88 -1.15
CA ASP A 175 14.87 -16.45 -0.02
C ASP A 175 15.08 -15.65 1.26
N ASN A 176 14.11 -15.77 2.18
CA ASN A 176 14.14 -15.11 3.45
C ASN A 176 13.58 -16.01 4.56
N PHE A 177 14.30 -16.09 5.66
CA PHE A 177 13.72 -16.52 6.94
C PHE A 177 13.20 -15.30 7.69
N LEU A 178 11.92 -15.37 8.08
CA LEU A 178 11.20 -14.33 8.80
C LEU A 178 10.75 -14.91 10.14
N PHE A 179 11.06 -14.19 11.21
CA PHE A 179 10.77 -14.61 12.58
C PHE A 179 9.75 -13.65 13.21
N ASN A 180 8.97 -14.19 14.14
CA ASN A 180 8.19 -13.39 15.05
C ASN A 180 8.27 -13.98 16.46
N ALA A 181 8.09 -13.12 17.46
CA ALA A 181 7.99 -13.50 18.86
C ALA A 181 7.11 -12.51 19.61
N GLY A 182 6.30 -13.00 20.52
CA GLY A 182 5.39 -12.17 21.29
C GLY A 182 5.19 -12.69 22.70
N ILE A 183 4.81 -11.77 23.58
CA ILE A 183 4.33 -12.06 24.91
C ILE A 183 3.12 -11.21 25.22
N VAL A 184 2.08 -11.81 25.75
CA VAL A 184 0.90 -11.12 26.25
C VAL A 184 0.83 -11.39 27.76
N ALA A 185 0.62 -10.32 28.56
CA ALA A 185 0.37 -10.43 29.98
C ALA A 185 -1.07 -9.98 30.27
N HIS A 186 -1.90 -10.88 30.75
CA HIS A 186 -3.26 -10.66 31.25
C HIS A 186 -3.19 -10.15 32.68
N LEU A 187 -3.05 -8.82 32.85
CA LEU A 187 -2.85 -8.19 34.17
C LEU A 187 -4.08 -8.32 35.06
N THR A 188 -5.26 -8.25 34.46
CA THR A 188 -6.59 -8.50 35.04
C THR A 188 -7.53 -9.02 33.96
N GLU A 189 -8.76 -9.41 34.32
CA GLU A 189 -9.81 -9.78 33.35
C GLU A 189 -10.11 -8.67 32.33
N ARG A 190 -9.78 -7.41 32.66
CA ARG A 190 -10.06 -6.22 31.85
C ARG A 190 -8.83 -5.56 31.24
N GLN A 191 -7.62 -6.00 31.64
CA GLN A 191 -6.37 -5.36 31.22
C GLN A 191 -5.36 -6.37 30.70
N GLN A 192 -4.77 -6.03 29.57
CA GLN A 192 -3.62 -6.78 29.06
C GLN A 192 -2.56 -5.83 28.51
N THR A 193 -1.32 -6.28 28.54
CA THR A 193 -0.19 -5.64 27.86
C THR A 193 0.50 -6.67 27.00
N TRP A 194 1.12 -6.21 25.93
CA TRP A 194 1.86 -7.10 25.02
C TRP A 194 3.14 -6.46 24.53
N PHE A 195 4.07 -7.31 24.18
CA PHE A 195 5.23 -6.96 23.38
C PHE A 195 5.30 -7.92 22.19
N ASN A 196 5.47 -7.38 20.99
CA ASN A 196 5.62 -8.12 19.75
C ASN A 196 6.89 -7.70 19.02
N PHE A 197 7.61 -8.68 18.52
CA PHE A 197 8.63 -8.55 17.50
C PHE A 197 8.17 -9.30 16.24
N SER A 198 8.30 -8.69 15.07
CA SER A 198 8.03 -9.37 13.80
C SER A 198 8.98 -8.91 12.71
N GLN A 199 9.28 -9.84 11.81
CA GLN A 199 10.00 -9.56 10.58
C GLN A 199 9.06 -9.70 9.39
N GLY A 200 9.13 -8.73 8.47
CA GLY A 200 8.51 -8.76 7.16
C GLY A 200 9.55 -8.63 6.06
N VAL A 201 9.15 -8.88 4.84
CA VAL A 201 9.96 -8.61 3.65
C VAL A 201 9.15 -7.76 2.68
N GLU A 202 9.74 -6.64 2.23
CA GLU A 202 9.24 -5.86 1.10
C GLU A 202 9.82 -6.47 -0.17
N LEU A 203 8.94 -6.85 -1.11
CA LEU A 203 9.32 -7.35 -2.42
C LEU A 203 9.37 -6.15 -3.38
N PRO A 204 10.54 -5.82 -3.95
CA PRO A 204 10.63 -4.73 -4.91
C PRO A 204 9.84 -5.06 -6.18
N ASP A 205 9.06 -4.10 -6.66
CA ASP A 205 8.29 -4.22 -7.91
C ASP A 205 9.24 -4.22 -9.13
N PRO A 206 9.34 -5.32 -9.88
CA PRO A 206 10.27 -5.42 -11.02
C PRO A 206 10.00 -4.36 -12.10
N GLY A 207 8.74 -3.97 -12.32
CA GLY A 207 8.37 -2.96 -13.32
C GLY A 207 8.93 -1.56 -13.04
N LYS A 208 9.27 -1.25 -11.79
CA LYS A 208 9.90 0.04 -11.42
C LYS A 208 11.39 0.09 -11.67
N TYR A 209 12.06 -1.05 -11.64
CA TYR A 209 13.52 -1.14 -11.67
C TYR A 209 14.06 -1.61 -13.00
N TYR A 210 13.36 -2.51 -13.69
CA TYR A 210 13.78 -3.04 -14.99
C TYR A 210 13.13 -2.31 -16.16
N GLY A 211 13.59 -2.58 -17.38
CA GLY A 211 13.10 -1.91 -18.59
C GLY A 211 13.66 -0.50 -18.80
N ILE A 212 14.70 -0.11 -18.04
CA ILE A 212 15.39 1.19 -18.17
C ILE A 212 16.65 0.99 -19.01
N GLY A 213 16.73 1.68 -20.14
CA GLY A 213 17.86 1.59 -21.07
C GLY A 213 18.29 2.94 -21.64
N LYS A 214 19.57 3.05 -21.96
CA LYS A 214 20.15 4.16 -22.69
C LYS A 214 20.38 3.74 -24.14
N TYR A 215 19.78 4.47 -25.06
CA TYR A 215 19.86 4.18 -26.48
C TYR A 215 20.70 5.20 -27.20
N GLY A 216 21.37 4.77 -28.26
CA GLY A 216 22.13 5.60 -29.18
C GLY A 216 21.25 6.26 -30.23
N ALA A 217 21.88 7.11 -31.04
CA ALA A 217 21.23 7.67 -32.23
C ALA A 217 20.86 6.56 -33.22
N ALA A 218 19.77 6.75 -33.94
CA ALA A 218 19.33 5.76 -34.93
C ALA A 218 20.38 5.57 -36.04
N VAL A 219 20.71 4.32 -36.34
CA VAL A 219 21.58 3.92 -37.46
C VAL A 219 20.72 3.12 -38.43
N ASN A 220 20.55 3.60 -39.63
CA ASN A 220 19.67 3.02 -40.66
C ASN A 220 18.23 2.78 -40.15
N GLY A 221 17.75 3.65 -39.27
CA GLY A 221 16.42 3.56 -38.67
C GLY A 221 16.30 2.59 -37.49
N HIS A 222 17.41 1.98 -37.03
CA HIS A 222 17.47 1.13 -35.85
C HIS A 222 18.08 1.90 -34.67
N LEU A 223 17.48 1.79 -33.50
CA LEU A 223 17.94 2.39 -32.24
C LEU A 223 18.75 1.36 -31.44
N PRO A 224 20.10 1.48 -31.41
CA PRO A 224 20.95 0.53 -30.68
C PRO A 224 20.89 0.81 -29.18
N LEU A 225 20.84 -0.26 -28.36
CA LEU A 225 20.98 -0.19 -26.92
C LEU A 225 22.45 -0.01 -26.56
N ILE A 226 22.77 1.01 -25.76
CA ILE A 226 24.13 1.27 -25.27
C ILE A 226 24.34 0.61 -23.90
N SER A 227 23.37 0.75 -22.98
CA SER A 227 23.42 0.16 -21.65
C SER A 227 22.00 0.07 -21.09
N SER A 228 21.79 -0.83 -20.15
CA SER A 228 20.48 -1.02 -19.52
C SER A 228 20.62 -1.57 -18.11
N VAL A 229 19.57 -1.36 -17.32
CA VAL A 229 19.36 -2.14 -16.09
C VAL A 229 18.73 -3.46 -16.49
N ASN A 230 19.44 -4.55 -16.29
CA ASN A 230 18.96 -5.90 -16.58
C ASN A 230 19.03 -6.79 -15.33
N VAL A 231 18.32 -7.93 -15.38
CA VAL A 231 18.16 -8.82 -14.24
C VAL A 231 19.47 -9.51 -13.83
N ASP A 232 20.27 -9.90 -14.82
CA ASP A 232 21.50 -10.69 -14.58
C ASP A 232 22.58 -9.87 -13.86
N ASP A 233 22.75 -8.61 -14.26
CA ASP A 233 23.77 -7.71 -13.69
C ASP A 233 23.31 -7.00 -12.41
N SER A 234 21.99 -6.88 -12.22
CA SER A 234 21.39 -6.12 -11.12
C SER A 234 20.20 -6.87 -10.54
N PRO A 235 20.39 -8.03 -9.88
CA PRO A 235 19.30 -8.79 -9.28
C PRO A 235 18.64 -8.04 -8.12
N LEU A 236 17.31 -8.01 -8.12
CA LEU A 236 16.53 -7.51 -7.00
C LEU A 236 16.64 -8.44 -5.79
N GLN A 237 16.54 -7.88 -4.61
CA GLN A 237 16.56 -8.61 -3.34
C GLN A 237 15.40 -8.14 -2.45
N GLY A 238 14.89 -9.04 -1.62
CA GLY A 238 13.93 -8.67 -0.58
C GLY A 238 14.54 -7.71 0.46
N ILE A 239 13.79 -6.70 0.87
CA ILE A 239 14.16 -5.76 1.92
C ILE A 239 13.53 -6.24 3.22
N LYS A 240 14.33 -6.66 4.20
CA LYS A 240 13.82 -7.06 5.51
C LYS A 240 13.41 -5.84 6.33
N VAL A 241 12.25 -5.94 6.95
CA VAL A 241 11.72 -4.96 7.88
C VAL A 241 11.55 -5.63 9.24
N ASN A 242 12.15 -5.05 10.28
CA ASN A 242 11.97 -5.47 11.67
C ASN A 242 11.00 -4.50 12.35
N SER A 243 9.97 -5.04 12.98
CA SER A 243 8.96 -4.27 13.70
C SER A 243 8.89 -4.71 15.15
N TYR A 244 8.81 -3.73 16.03
CA TYR A 244 8.66 -3.90 17.48
C TYR A 244 7.46 -3.10 17.92
N GLU A 245 6.63 -3.69 18.77
CA GLU A 245 5.44 -3.05 19.32
C GLU A 245 5.31 -3.38 20.80
N LEU A 246 5.01 -2.38 21.61
CA LEU A 246 4.62 -2.49 22.99
C LEU A 246 3.28 -1.84 23.17
N GLY A 247 2.30 -2.57 23.68
CA GLY A 247 0.95 -2.05 23.83
C GLY A 247 0.31 -2.41 25.16
N TRP A 248 -0.75 -1.69 25.44
CA TRP A 248 -1.64 -1.88 26.58
C TRP A 248 -3.08 -1.65 26.16
N ARG A 249 -4.01 -2.46 26.68
CA ARG A 249 -5.45 -2.35 26.44
C ARG A 249 -6.22 -2.54 27.74
N TYR A 250 -7.26 -1.72 27.88
CA TYR A 250 -8.29 -1.86 28.89
C TYR A 250 -9.66 -2.01 28.23
N THR A 251 -10.46 -2.99 28.68
CA THR A 251 -11.82 -3.24 28.17
C THR A 251 -12.75 -3.39 29.38
N GLY A 252 -13.40 -2.29 29.75
CA GLY A 252 -14.43 -2.23 30.78
C GLY A 252 -15.82 -2.02 30.17
N ASP A 253 -16.82 -1.93 31.01
CA ASP A 253 -18.21 -1.81 30.58
C ASP A 253 -18.46 -0.48 29.87
N ASN A 254 -17.92 0.60 30.41
CA ASN A 254 -18.13 1.95 29.93
C ASN A 254 -16.88 2.58 29.26
N LEU A 255 -15.70 2.01 29.46
CA LEU A 255 -14.46 2.51 28.93
C LEU A 255 -13.72 1.40 28.17
N ARG A 256 -13.39 1.67 26.93
CA ARG A 256 -12.46 0.87 26.12
C ARG A 256 -11.33 1.77 25.68
N THR A 257 -10.10 1.35 25.92
CA THR A 257 -8.93 2.13 25.50
C THR A 257 -7.77 1.23 25.17
N GLN A 258 -6.97 1.68 24.20
CA GLN A 258 -5.76 1.02 23.74
C GLN A 258 -4.68 2.06 23.48
N LEU A 259 -3.44 1.72 23.84
CA LEU A 259 -2.25 2.51 23.55
C LEU A 259 -1.15 1.57 23.09
N ALA A 260 -0.47 1.90 22.01
CA ALA A 260 0.68 1.15 21.52
C ALA A 260 1.80 2.09 21.06
N ALA A 261 3.02 1.75 21.38
CA ALA A 261 4.22 2.36 20.82
C ALA A 261 4.88 1.36 19.88
N TYR A 262 5.31 1.82 18.72
CA TYR A 262 5.91 0.98 17.70
C TYR A 262 7.19 1.57 17.12
N TYR A 263 8.07 0.68 16.68
CA TYR A 263 9.30 1.00 15.98
C TYR A 263 9.54 -0.01 14.86
N SER A 264 9.61 0.47 13.61
CA SER A 264 9.91 -0.37 12.44
C SER A 264 11.14 0.15 11.74
N THR A 265 12.02 -0.75 11.29
CA THR A 265 13.23 -0.39 10.57
C THR A 265 13.53 -1.38 9.45
N SER A 266 13.95 -0.87 8.29
CA SER A 266 14.53 -1.68 7.21
C SER A 266 16.04 -1.64 7.28
N ASP A 267 16.68 -2.69 6.78
CA ASP A 267 18.13 -2.87 6.79
C ASP A 267 18.82 -2.27 5.57
N LYS A 268 18.09 -1.98 4.50
CA LYS A 268 18.61 -1.48 3.23
C LYS A 268 17.57 -0.70 2.44
N THR A 269 18.06 -0.03 1.42
CA THR A 269 17.26 0.71 0.42
C THR A 269 17.74 0.31 -0.98
N ILE A 270 16.81 0.25 -1.93
CA ILE A 270 17.11 -0.02 -3.33
C ILE A 270 16.94 1.27 -4.13
N VAL A 271 17.94 1.62 -4.91
CA VAL A 271 17.95 2.83 -5.75
C VAL A 271 18.42 2.47 -7.15
N VAL A 272 17.78 3.03 -8.18
CA VAL A 272 18.25 2.91 -9.56
C VAL A 272 19.28 3.98 -9.85
N ASN A 273 20.49 3.58 -10.17
CA ASN A 273 21.52 4.46 -10.69
C ASN A 273 21.37 4.58 -12.21
N ARG A 274 20.77 5.67 -12.67
CA ARG A 274 20.52 5.91 -14.10
C ARG A 274 21.77 6.31 -14.89
N THR A 275 22.85 6.66 -14.21
CA THR A 275 24.14 6.99 -14.86
C THR A 275 24.85 5.71 -15.28
N ASP A 276 24.98 4.76 -14.35
CA ASP A 276 25.70 3.51 -14.55
C ASP A 276 24.77 2.37 -15.01
N MET A 277 23.46 2.62 -15.08
CA MET A 277 22.42 1.63 -15.41
C MET A 277 22.48 0.39 -14.51
N THR A 278 22.58 0.62 -13.21
CA THR A 278 22.60 -0.42 -12.17
C THR A 278 21.51 -0.23 -11.14
N ILE A 279 21.19 -1.28 -10.43
CA ILE A 279 20.40 -1.24 -9.20
C ILE A 279 21.39 -1.28 -8.04
N ASP A 280 21.47 -0.19 -7.29
CA ASP A 280 22.33 -0.09 -6.12
C ASP A 280 21.52 -0.47 -4.86
N VAL A 281 21.96 -1.51 -4.17
CA VAL A 281 21.46 -1.86 -2.85
C VAL A 281 22.29 -1.08 -1.82
N GLN A 282 21.69 -0.02 -1.29
CA GLN A 282 22.33 0.83 -0.30
C GLN A 282 22.03 0.34 1.10
N SER A 283 23.02 0.40 1.99
CA SER A 283 22.86 0.09 3.41
C SER A 283 22.18 1.21 4.21
N ASP A 284 21.61 2.19 3.53
CA ASP A 284 20.83 3.25 4.16
C ASP A 284 19.56 2.67 4.77
N LYS A 285 19.46 2.84 6.08
CA LYS A 285 18.35 2.34 6.87
C LYS A 285 17.19 3.31 6.85
N ARG A 286 15.99 2.78 6.88
CA ARG A 286 14.77 3.56 7.12
C ARG A 286 14.18 3.16 8.46
N ARG A 287 13.55 4.11 9.15
CA ARG A 287 12.79 3.81 10.34
C ARG A 287 11.51 4.64 10.41
N ILE A 288 10.48 4.00 10.94
CA ILE A 288 9.22 4.63 11.28
C ILE A 288 8.92 4.25 12.73
N TYR A 289 8.63 5.24 13.56
CA TYR A 289 8.27 4.98 14.95
C TYR A 289 7.21 5.97 15.39
N GLY A 290 6.39 5.54 16.33
CA GLY A 290 5.29 6.37 16.80
C GLY A 290 4.56 5.77 17.96
N VAL A 291 3.50 6.48 18.32
CA VAL A 291 2.53 6.07 19.34
C VAL A 291 1.15 6.20 18.72
N GLU A 292 0.33 5.20 18.88
CA GLU A 292 -1.06 5.21 18.50
C GLU A 292 -1.95 4.85 19.68
N GLY A 293 -3.16 5.36 19.66
CA GLY A 293 -4.12 5.08 20.70
C GLY A 293 -5.55 5.29 20.24
N ALA A 294 -6.46 4.67 20.98
CA ALA A 294 -7.89 4.81 20.82
C ALA A 294 -8.57 4.82 22.19
N VAL A 295 -9.64 5.58 22.33
CA VAL A 295 -10.50 5.62 23.50
C VAL A 295 -11.94 5.73 23.06
N ASP A 296 -12.81 4.91 23.66
CA ASP A 296 -14.26 4.98 23.57
C ASP A 296 -14.82 4.98 24.99
N TYR A 297 -15.58 6.00 25.30
CA TYR A 297 -16.26 6.14 26.60
C TYR A 297 -17.75 6.26 26.40
N PHE A 298 -18.50 5.33 26.97
CA PHE A 298 -19.94 5.29 26.98
C PHE A 298 -20.42 5.88 28.33
N ILE A 299 -21.10 7.02 28.27
CA ILE A 299 -21.52 7.73 29.50
C ILE A 299 -22.60 6.87 30.19
N PRO A 300 -22.38 6.45 31.45
CA PRO A 300 -23.33 5.63 32.18
C PRO A 300 -24.71 6.27 32.23
N ASP A 301 -25.76 5.44 32.20
CA ASP A 301 -27.17 5.84 32.27
C ASP A 301 -27.60 6.91 31.26
N SER A 302 -26.93 6.91 30.09
CA SER A 302 -27.23 7.85 29.00
C SER A 302 -26.97 7.19 27.63
N ASP A 303 -27.52 7.82 26.58
CA ASP A 303 -27.30 7.43 25.19
C ASP A 303 -26.04 8.10 24.59
N TRP A 304 -25.29 8.83 25.38
CA TRP A 304 -24.12 9.58 24.91
C TRP A 304 -22.83 8.76 24.99
N SER A 305 -21.99 8.98 24.01
CA SER A 305 -20.65 8.43 23.96
C SER A 305 -19.66 9.45 23.39
N VAL A 306 -18.41 9.35 23.81
CA VAL A 306 -17.31 10.17 23.28
C VAL A 306 -16.12 9.28 23.03
N GLY A 307 -15.33 9.62 22.06
CA GLY A 307 -14.13 8.85 21.78
C GLY A 307 -13.20 9.52 20.79
N GLY A 308 -12.13 8.83 20.48
CA GLY A 308 -11.15 9.30 19.53
C GLY A 308 -10.03 8.28 19.33
N ASN A 309 -9.24 8.56 18.31
CA ASN A 309 -8.02 7.83 18.05
C ASN A 309 -6.95 8.79 17.52
N PHE A 310 -5.71 8.39 17.65
CA PHE A 310 -4.58 9.12 17.11
C PHE A 310 -3.46 8.19 16.70
N ASN A 311 -2.66 8.66 15.74
CA ASN A 311 -1.37 8.08 15.39
C ASN A 311 -0.37 9.23 15.21
N VAL A 312 0.59 9.33 16.10
CA VAL A 312 1.68 10.32 16.05
C VAL A 312 2.95 9.58 15.70
N LEU A 313 3.53 9.92 14.56
CA LEU A 313 4.67 9.16 14.02
C LEU A 313 5.77 10.07 13.45
N LYS A 314 6.96 9.48 13.33
CA LYS A 314 8.10 10.05 12.61
C LYS A 314 8.68 9.01 11.66
N SER A 315 8.92 9.45 10.42
CA SER A 315 9.60 8.69 9.38
C SER A 315 10.97 9.30 9.11
N GLN A 316 12.02 8.48 9.13
CA GLN A 316 13.39 8.93 8.93
C GLN A 316 14.16 7.98 8.02
N VAL A 317 15.13 8.53 7.30
CA VAL A 317 16.12 7.80 6.50
C VAL A 317 17.51 8.13 7.04
N GLN A 318 18.41 7.16 7.02
CA GLN A 318 19.80 7.36 7.38
C GLN A 318 20.57 7.70 6.10
N THR A 319 21.22 8.87 6.06
CA THR A 319 22.09 9.29 4.97
C THR A 319 23.43 9.68 5.57
N ASP A 320 24.52 9.14 5.07
CA ASP A 320 25.89 9.35 5.60
C ASP A 320 25.99 9.13 7.12
N GLY A 321 25.31 8.08 7.62
CA GLY A 321 25.29 7.72 9.02
C GLY A 321 24.43 8.59 9.94
N ARG A 322 23.73 9.60 9.38
CA ARG A 322 22.86 10.52 10.15
C ARG A 322 21.40 10.31 9.81
N TRP A 323 20.53 10.29 10.84
CA TRP A 323 19.10 10.23 10.69
C TRP A 323 18.52 11.58 10.29
N GLN A 324 17.80 11.62 9.17
CA GLN A 324 17.12 12.79 8.63
C GLN A 324 15.63 12.51 8.46
N LYS A 325 14.82 13.56 8.43
CA LYS A 325 13.39 13.43 8.07
C LYS A 325 13.28 12.87 6.66
N TRP A 326 12.42 11.86 6.49
CA TRP A 326 12.20 11.26 5.20
C TRP A 326 11.42 12.19 4.29
N ASP A 327 11.57 12.03 2.98
CA ASP A 327 10.90 12.79 1.93
C ASP A 327 9.37 12.81 2.14
N VAL A 328 8.75 13.99 2.06
CA VAL A 328 7.30 14.17 2.27
C VAL A 328 6.46 13.44 1.23
N THR A 329 7.02 13.09 0.07
CA THR A 329 6.31 12.29 -0.95
C THR A 329 6.13 10.84 -0.53
N LEU A 330 6.92 10.35 0.42
CA LEU A 330 6.95 8.97 0.91
C LEU A 330 6.49 8.83 2.37
N ALA A 331 6.83 9.80 3.23
CA ALA A 331 6.49 9.79 4.66
C ALA A 331 5.00 10.05 4.91
N SER A 332 4.43 9.49 5.96
CA SER A 332 3.03 9.70 6.35
C SER A 332 2.91 10.80 7.41
N PRO A 333 1.89 11.69 7.33
CA PRO A 333 1.58 12.63 8.39
C PRO A 333 0.95 11.94 9.61
N SER A 334 1.13 12.53 10.78
CA SER A 334 0.35 12.17 11.97
C SER A 334 -1.12 12.54 11.79
N LYS A 335 -2.03 11.80 12.45
CA LYS A 335 -3.48 12.00 12.35
C LYS A 335 -4.13 11.82 13.71
N ALA A 336 -5.26 12.50 13.92
CA ALA A 336 -6.13 12.29 15.07
C ALA A 336 -7.60 12.44 14.65
N THR A 337 -8.47 11.67 15.30
CA THR A 337 -9.93 11.77 15.15
C THR A 337 -10.54 11.85 16.53
N ALA A 338 -11.50 12.76 16.74
CA ALA A 338 -12.31 12.83 17.93
C ALA A 338 -13.79 12.86 17.54
N TRP A 339 -14.65 12.26 18.35
CA TRP A 339 -16.07 12.17 18.05
C TRP A 339 -16.95 12.20 19.29
N VAL A 340 -18.19 12.64 19.07
CA VAL A 340 -19.31 12.58 20.02
C VAL A 340 -20.44 11.83 19.35
N GLY A 341 -21.02 10.88 20.04
CA GLY A 341 -22.16 10.08 19.61
C GLY A 341 -23.35 10.21 20.55
N TRP A 342 -24.55 10.09 19.98
CA TRP A 342 -25.81 10.01 20.72
C TRP A 342 -26.70 8.97 20.03
N ALA A 343 -27.09 7.93 20.76
CA ALA A 343 -27.68 6.75 20.19
C ALA A 343 -28.91 6.23 20.98
N PRO A 344 -29.98 7.05 21.18
CA PRO A 344 -31.26 6.55 21.69
C PRO A 344 -31.97 5.74 20.61
N ASP A 345 -32.50 4.57 20.96
CA ASP A 345 -33.29 3.77 20.01
C ASP A 345 -34.50 4.57 19.48
N PRO A 346 -34.76 4.60 18.15
CA PRO A 346 -34.08 3.89 17.05
C PRO A 346 -32.98 4.74 16.34
N TRP A 347 -32.51 5.81 16.92
CA TRP A 347 -31.52 6.72 16.34
C TRP A 347 -30.09 6.36 16.72
N SER A 348 -29.16 6.69 15.84
CA SER A 348 -27.72 6.75 16.16
C SER A 348 -27.10 7.91 15.38
N LEU A 349 -26.60 8.91 16.10
CA LEU A 349 -26.02 10.15 15.56
C LEU A 349 -24.57 10.28 16.02
N ARG A 350 -23.70 10.74 15.14
CA ARG A 350 -22.28 10.96 15.43
C ARG A 350 -21.77 12.22 14.69
N VAL A 351 -21.06 13.05 15.42
CA VAL A 351 -20.23 14.12 14.86
C VAL A 351 -18.78 13.74 15.12
N GLN A 352 -17.95 13.79 14.11
CA GLN A 352 -16.51 13.52 14.23
C GLN A 352 -15.68 14.61 13.57
N SER A 353 -14.54 14.91 14.18
CA SER A 353 -13.51 15.79 13.61
C SER A 353 -12.26 14.98 13.31
N GLN A 354 -11.71 15.15 12.12
CA GLN A 354 -10.52 14.48 11.63
C GLN A 354 -9.42 15.51 11.39
N GLN A 355 -8.31 15.41 12.11
CA GLN A 355 -7.14 16.25 11.97
C GLN A 355 -6.02 15.49 11.27
N VAL A 356 -5.51 16.04 10.18
CA VAL A 356 -4.24 15.67 9.56
C VAL A 356 -3.23 16.75 9.93
N PHE A 357 -2.05 16.37 10.45
CA PHE A 357 -1.03 17.31 10.88
C PHE A 357 -0.04 17.64 9.76
N ASP A 358 0.66 18.76 9.90
CA ASP A 358 1.73 19.16 8.99
C ASP A 358 2.83 18.10 8.90
N LEU A 359 3.42 17.95 7.74
CA LEU A 359 4.58 17.10 7.49
C LEU A 359 5.67 17.91 6.79
N SER A 360 6.93 17.72 7.19
CA SER A 360 8.08 18.34 6.52
C SER A 360 9.25 17.37 6.40
N ASP A 361 10.06 17.53 5.36
CA ASP A 361 11.27 16.74 5.13
C ASP A 361 12.58 17.50 5.41
N ALA A 362 13.70 16.84 5.16
CA ALA A 362 15.03 17.41 5.32
C ALA A 362 15.39 18.42 4.21
N ALA A 363 14.74 18.33 3.04
CA ALA A 363 14.93 19.25 1.92
C ALA A 363 14.17 20.58 2.09
N GLY A 364 13.32 20.68 3.13
CA GLY A 364 12.52 21.87 3.41
C GLY A 364 11.13 21.86 2.76
N ASN A 365 10.74 20.78 2.07
CA ASN A 365 9.38 20.65 1.58
C ASN A 365 8.41 20.49 2.76
N LYS A 366 7.21 21.05 2.61
CA LYS A 366 6.15 21.00 3.62
C LYS A 366 4.84 20.60 2.97
N LEU A 367 4.12 19.67 3.62
CA LEU A 367 2.71 19.41 3.38
C LEU A 367 1.91 20.00 4.53
N GLU A 368 0.88 20.79 4.20
CA GLU A 368 0.03 21.43 5.19
C GLU A 368 -1.06 20.47 5.69
N GLY A 369 -1.25 20.48 6.99
CA GLY A 369 -2.34 19.75 7.63
C GLY A 369 -3.70 20.39 7.34
N TYR A 370 -4.76 19.65 7.62
CA TYR A 370 -6.13 20.13 7.50
C TYR A 370 -7.04 19.43 8.50
N ASN A 371 -8.21 20.02 8.73
CA ASN A 371 -9.25 19.48 9.59
C ASN A 371 -10.57 19.37 8.83
N THR A 372 -11.25 18.23 8.94
CA THR A 372 -12.61 18.06 8.43
C THR A 372 -13.53 17.63 9.57
N VAL A 373 -14.79 18.03 9.49
CA VAL A 373 -15.85 17.61 10.41
C VAL A 373 -16.92 16.91 9.62
N ASP A 374 -17.33 15.72 10.08
CA ASP A 374 -18.37 14.92 9.44
C ASP A 374 -19.52 14.69 10.41
N PHE A 375 -20.73 14.55 9.85
CA PHE A 375 -21.91 14.13 10.56
C PHE A 375 -22.44 12.82 9.95
N ILE A 376 -22.73 11.86 10.81
CA ILE A 376 -23.27 10.56 10.41
C ILE A 376 -24.49 10.29 11.26
N GLY A 377 -25.61 9.98 10.64
CA GLY A 377 -26.86 9.63 11.33
C GLY A 377 -27.47 8.35 10.77
N SER A 378 -28.07 7.55 11.61
CA SER A 378 -28.84 6.40 11.16
C SER A 378 -30.14 6.24 11.96
N TYR A 379 -31.11 5.63 11.30
CA TYR A 379 -32.42 5.33 11.87
C TYR A 379 -32.76 3.86 11.57
N ALA A 380 -33.06 3.10 12.64
CA ALA A 380 -33.53 1.73 12.51
C ALA A 380 -35.00 1.73 12.14
N LEU A 381 -35.34 1.16 10.98
CA LEU A 381 -36.70 0.97 10.51
C LEU A 381 -37.18 -0.45 10.91
N PRO A 382 -38.50 -0.71 10.96
CA PRO A 382 -39.00 -2.07 11.14
C PRO A 382 -38.41 -3.09 10.15
N VAL A 383 -38.00 -2.61 8.96
CA VAL A 383 -37.32 -3.41 7.95
C VAL A 383 -36.12 -2.61 7.45
N GLY A 384 -34.92 -2.99 7.89
CA GLY A 384 -33.67 -2.38 7.46
C GLY A 384 -33.25 -1.14 8.24
N LYS A 385 -32.23 -0.45 7.73
CA LYS A 385 -31.58 0.71 8.36
C LYS A 385 -31.32 1.81 7.32
N LEU A 386 -31.78 3.01 7.62
CA LEU A 386 -31.48 4.20 6.83
C LEU A 386 -30.26 4.91 7.46
N THR A 387 -29.26 5.24 6.67
CA THR A 387 -28.09 6.00 7.09
C THR A 387 -27.92 7.21 6.19
N PHE A 388 -27.70 8.36 6.78
CA PHE A 388 -27.37 9.60 6.08
C PHE A 388 -26.06 10.17 6.62
N SER A 389 -25.28 10.79 5.75
CA SER A 389 -24.01 11.39 6.11
C SER A 389 -23.85 12.78 5.48
N ILE A 390 -23.11 13.63 6.15
CA ILE A 390 -22.62 14.89 5.63
C ILE A 390 -21.11 14.89 5.86
N GLU A 391 -20.35 14.64 4.81
CA GLU A 391 -18.89 14.72 4.84
C GLU A 391 -18.48 16.17 4.66
N ASN A 392 -17.42 16.58 5.34
CA ASN A 392 -16.93 17.97 5.38
C ASN A 392 -18.04 18.96 5.71
N LEU A 393 -18.71 18.76 6.85
CA LEU A 393 -19.86 19.54 7.33
C LEU A 393 -19.62 21.05 7.30
N LEU A 394 -18.41 21.48 7.63
CA LEU A 394 -18.01 22.90 7.67
C LEU A 394 -17.62 23.46 6.29
N ASN A 395 -17.58 22.62 5.26
CA ASN A 395 -17.18 22.95 3.90
C ASN A 395 -15.78 23.58 3.82
N GLU A 396 -14.83 22.97 4.56
CA GLU A 396 -13.42 23.36 4.53
C GLU A 396 -12.85 23.21 3.11
N ASP A 397 -12.15 24.22 2.64
CA ASP A 397 -11.41 24.19 1.37
C ASP A 397 -9.96 23.77 1.64
N TYR A 398 -9.61 22.56 1.28
CA TYR A 398 -8.29 21.97 1.55
C TYR A 398 -7.72 21.22 0.36
N VAL A 399 -6.39 21.12 0.30
CA VAL A 399 -5.69 20.26 -0.64
C VAL A 399 -5.34 18.95 0.08
N THR A 400 -5.72 17.82 -0.48
CA THR A 400 -5.40 16.50 0.11
C THR A 400 -3.89 16.29 0.22
N ILE A 401 -3.45 15.40 1.08
CA ILE A 401 -2.02 15.03 1.16
C ILE A 401 -1.49 14.57 -0.21
N TRP A 402 -2.28 13.79 -0.96
CA TRP A 402 -1.92 13.43 -2.33
C TRP A 402 -1.86 14.64 -3.26
N GLY A 403 -2.84 15.54 -3.19
CA GLY A 403 -2.85 16.77 -3.98
C GLY A 403 -1.63 17.65 -3.74
N GLN A 404 -1.11 17.68 -2.52
CA GLN A 404 0.12 18.41 -2.19
C GLN A 404 1.40 17.68 -2.64
N ARG A 405 1.39 16.35 -2.73
CA ARG A 405 2.51 15.54 -3.25
C ARG A 405 2.61 15.58 -4.77
N ALA A 406 1.48 15.59 -5.45
CA ALA A 406 1.43 15.50 -6.90
C ALA A 406 2.23 16.62 -7.61
N PRO A 407 2.18 17.90 -7.19
CA PRO A 407 3.06 18.95 -7.73
C PRO A 407 4.55 18.63 -7.56
N LEU A 408 4.97 18.08 -6.41
CA LEU A 408 6.36 17.73 -6.15
C LEU A 408 6.85 16.59 -7.05
N LEU A 409 5.97 15.66 -7.38
CA LEU A 409 6.29 14.48 -8.19
C LEU A 409 6.24 14.78 -9.70
N TYR A 410 5.30 15.59 -10.15
CA TYR A 410 4.98 15.73 -11.59
C TYR A 410 5.36 17.07 -12.20
N SER A 411 5.24 18.18 -11.47
CA SER A 411 5.47 19.51 -12.05
C SER A 411 6.91 19.74 -12.55
N PRO A 412 7.97 19.17 -11.94
CA PRO A 412 9.31 19.30 -12.48
C PRO A 412 9.46 18.78 -13.91
N THR A 413 8.64 17.79 -14.29
CA THR A 413 8.70 17.12 -15.60
C THR A 413 7.58 17.55 -16.54
N TYR A 414 6.36 17.76 -16.03
CA TYR A 414 5.14 17.82 -16.85
C TYR A 414 4.42 19.17 -16.85
N GLY A 415 4.90 20.18 -16.16
CA GLY A 415 4.34 21.52 -16.26
C GLY A 415 4.08 22.22 -14.92
N SER A 416 3.15 23.20 -14.91
CA SER A 416 2.89 24.02 -13.72
C SER A 416 2.36 23.19 -12.54
N SER A 417 2.82 23.50 -11.32
CA SER A 417 2.35 22.87 -10.08
C SER A 417 0.84 22.98 -9.89
N SER A 418 0.25 24.09 -10.33
CA SER A 418 -1.20 24.31 -10.23
C SER A 418 -2.08 23.28 -10.97
N LEU A 419 -1.51 22.53 -11.92
CA LEU A 419 -2.20 21.46 -12.61
C LEU A 419 -2.40 20.20 -11.76
N TYR A 420 -1.69 20.09 -10.65
CA TYR A 420 -1.61 18.88 -9.82
C TYR A 420 -2.09 19.08 -8.39
N GLU A 421 -2.62 20.26 -8.05
CA GLU A 421 -3.19 20.54 -6.73
C GLU A 421 -4.60 19.94 -6.64
N TYR A 422 -4.70 18.68 -6.26
CA TYR A 422 -5.99 18.00 -6.13
C TYR A 422 -6.63 18.33 -4.78
N LYS A 423 -7.64 19.19 -4.84
CA LYS A 423 -8.45 19.58 -3.68
C LYS A 423 -9.22 18.39 -3.12
N GLY A 424 -9.47 18.43 -1.82
CA GLY A 424 -10.43 17.58 -1.16
C GLY A 424 -11.85 17.88 -1.61
N ARG A 425 -12.77 16.95 -1.36
CA ARG A 425 -14.19 17.17 -1.63
C ARG A 425 -14.73 18.24 -0.69
N GLY A 426 -15.52 19.15 -1.23
CA GLY A 426 -16.37 20.05 -0.44
C GLY A 426 -17.46 19.26 0.27
N ARG A 427 -18.40 19.95 0.91
CA ARG A 427 -19.52 19.31 1.60
C ARG A 427 -20.26 18.34 0.70
N THR A 428 -20.34 17.08 1.13
CA THR A 428 -20.94 15.99 0.36
C THR A 428 -22.02 15.33 1.20
N PHE A 429 -23.17 15.03 0.58
CA PHE A 429 -24.30 14.38 1.23
C PHE A 429 -24.42 12.94 0.74
N GLY A 430 -24.59 12.01 1.67
CA GLY A 430 -24.79 10.60 1.40
C GLY A 430 -26.10 10.10 2.00
N LEU A 431 -26.79 9.20 1.28
CA LEU A 431 -27.94 8.47 1.77
C LEU A 431 -27.79 6.99 1.40
N ASN A 432 -27.92 6.13 2.39
CA ASN A 432 -27.84 4.68 2.21
C ASN A 432 -29.01 4.00 2.94
N TYR A 433 -29.62 3.02 2.28
CA TYR A 433 -30.60 2.13 2.89
C TYR A 433 -30.09 0.69 2.82
N ALA A 434 -29.92 0.07 3.99
CA ALA A 434 -29.50 -1.33 4.12
C ALA A 434 -30.69 -2.19 4.53
N LEU A 435 -30.96 -3.25 3.76
CA LEU A 435 -31.99 -4.23 4.02
C LEU A 435 -31.31 -5.56 4.33
N THR A 436 -31.71 -6.18 5.45
CA THR A 436 -31.27 -7.54 5.83
C THR A 436 -32.45 -8.47 5.69
N PHE A 437 -32.28 -9.59 4.96
CA PHE A 437 -33.31 -10.59 4.70
C PHE A 437 -33.11 -11.78 5.60
#